data_6a3f37aa7953b79cee91b3c0b26b962b
#
_entry.id   6a3f37aa7953b79cee91b3c0b26b962b
#
_cell.length_a   1.000
_cell.length_b   1.000
_cell.length_c   1.000
_cell.angle_alpha   90.00
_cell.angle_beta   90.00
_cell.angle_gamma   90.00
#
_symmetry.space_group_name_H-M   'P 1'
#
loop_
_entity.id
_entity.type
_entity.pdbx_description
1 polymer ?
#
loop_
_entity_poly.entity_id
_entity_poly.type
_entity_poly.pdbx_seq_one_letter_code
_entity_poly.pdbx_strand_id
1 'polypeptide(L)'
;ISIEKIVKAIHRNRAGLKDPNRPIGSFIFLGPTGVGKTQLAKVLAQYLFDTPDSLIRIDMSEYMEKFAVSRLVGAPPGYVGYEEGGQLTEKVRRKPYSVVLLDEIEKAHPDVFNILLQLLDDGQLTDSLGRRVDFKNTIVIMTSNIGSRQLKDFGRGIGFMAADKTNDNDYAKSVVQKALKSAFSPEFLNRIDDVIVFNPLSKEDIHKIIDIELKGLLKRVGELGYHIQVSDAAKEFLTEKGYDPQYGARPLKRAIQKYLEDELAEVIIKGDLPEGGTLYVDCDKENDKLKVKSKKLEAKS
;
A
#
# COMPACT_ATOMS: atom_id res chain seq x y z
N ILE A 1 7.32 -15.10 2.78
CA ILE A 1 6.10 -15.95 2.67
C ILE A 1 5.00 -15.22 1.89
N SER A 2 4.70 -13.96 2.18
CA SER A 2 3.58 -13.24 1.53
C SER A 2 3.83 -12.95 0.04
N ILE A 3 5.02 -12.52 -0.32
CA ILE A 3 5.41 -12.23 -1.72
C ILE A 3 5.51 -13.51 -2.55
N GLU A 4 5.97 -14.61 -1.98
CA GLU A 4 6.10 -15.90 -2.66
C GLU A 4 4.78 -16.42 -3.23
N LYS A 5 3.66 -16.19 -2.55
CA LYS A 5 2.33 -16.60 -2.99
C LYS A 5 1.91 -15.85 -4.26
N ILE A 6 2.19 -14.54 -4.32
CA ILE A 6 1.94 -13.72 -5.51
C ILE A 6 2.84 -14.19 -6.66
N VAL A 7 4.12 -14.40 -6.38
CA VAL A 7 5.09 -14.89 -7.38
C VAL A 7 4.66 -16.23 -7.97
N LYS A 8 4.17 -17.16 -7.13
CA LYS A 8 3.65 -18.45 -7.60
C LYS A 8 2.45 -18.30 -8.54
N ALA A 9 1.53 -17.37 -8.26
CA ALA A 9 0.41 -17.10 -9.16
C ALA A 9 0.88 -16.54 -10.50
N ILE A 10 1.85 -15.63 -10.48
CA ILE A 10 2.47 -15.07 -11.70
C ILE A 10 3.18 -16.17 -12.48
N HIS A 11 3.92 -17.06 -11.83
CA HIS A 11 4.59 -18.18 -12.48
C HIS A 11 3.59 -19.15 -13.13
N ARG A 12 2.46 -19.47 -12.47
CA ARG A 12 1.39 -20.27 -13.07
C ARG A 12 0.83 -19.64 -14.33
N ASN A 13 0.62 -18.32 -14.30
CA ASN A 13 0.15 -17.58 -15.47
C ASN A 13 1.18 -17.64 -16.62
N ARG A 14 2.46 -17.36 -16.35
CA ARG A 14 3.54 -17.40 -17.35
C ARG A 14 3.77 -18.80 -17.93
N ALA A 15 3.55 -19.83 -17.14
CA ALA A 15 3.63 -21.23 -17.57
C ALA A 15 2.41 -21.70 -18.38
N GLY A 16 1.39 -20.87 -18.57
CA GLY A 16 0.16 -21.24 -19.25
C GLY A 16 -0.74 -22.22 -18.47
N LEU A 17 -0.50 -22.39 -17.17
CA LEU A 17 -1.23 -23.30 -16.30
C LEU A 17 -2.43 -22.65 -15.59
N LYS A 18 -2.62 -21.35 -15.79
CA LYS A 18 -3.74 -20.59 -15.25
C LYS A 18 -5.01 -20.90 -16.03
N ASP A 19 -6.16 -20.86 -15.36
CA ASP A 19 -7.46 -20.86 -16.01
C ASP A 19 -7.57 -19.64 -16.94
N PRO A 20 -7.78 -19.83 -18.26
CA PRO A 20 -7.82 -18.73 -19.23
C PRO A 20 -8.96 -17.75 -19.01
N ASN A 21 -9.98 -18.12 -18.24
CA ASN A 21 -11.17 -17.30 -17.98
C ASN A 21 -11.08 -16.49 -16.67
N ARG A 22 -9.96 -16.51 -15.97
CA ARG A 22 -9.81 -15.80 -14.69
C ARG A 22 -8.70 -14.74 -14.76
N PRO A 23 -8.70 -13.73 -13.86
CA PRO A 23 -7.57 -12.83 -13.70
C PRO A 23 -6.25 -13.56 -13.42
N ILE A 24 -5.09 -12.94 -13.66
CA ILE A 24 -3.76 -13.53 -13.37
C ILE A 24 -3.67 -14.02 -11.92
N GLY A 25 -4.27 -13.29 -11.00
CA GLY A 25 -4.39 -13.65 -9.61
C GLY A 25 -5.34 -12.73 -8.88
N SER A 26 -5.91 -13.23 -7.81
CA SER A 26 -6.84 -12.52 -6.93
C SER A 26 -6.43 -12.69 -5.47
N PHE A 27 -6.19 -11.58 -4.77
CA PHE A 27 -5.62 -11.59 -3.43
C PHE A 27 -6.37 -10.67 -2.47
N ILE A 28 -6.52 -11.10 -1.22
CA ILE A 28 -6.91 -10.22 -0.12
C ILE A 28 -5.67 -9.90 0.72
N PHE A 29 -5.35 -8.61 0.85
CA PHE A 29 -4.29 -8.09 1.71
C PHE A 29 -4.91 -7.66 3.04
N LEU A 30 -4.66 -8.43 4.08
CA LEU A 30 -5.21 -8.26 5.40
C LEU A 30 -4.17 -7.68 6.36
N GLY A 31 -4.55 -6.72 7.18
CA GLY A 31 -3.66 -6.19 8.21
C GLY A 31 -3.96 -4.74 8.59
N PRO A 32 -3.26 -4.22 9.59
CA PRO A 32 -3.46 -2.85 10.08
C PRO A 32 -3.27 -1.78 9.01
N THR A 33 -3.75 -0.60 9.29
CA THR A 33 -3.47 0.58 8.45
C THR A 33 -1.98 0.93 8.51
N GLY A 34 -1.42 1.38 7.38
CA GLY A 34 -0.04 1.90 7.35
C GLY A 34 1.08 0.85 7.32
N VAL A 35 0.76 -0.44 7.12
CA VAL A 35 1.76 -1.53 7.05
C VAL A 35 2.29 -1.79 5.63
N GLY A 36 1.86 -1.02 4.62
CA GLY A 36 2.40 -1.11 3.28
C GLY A 36 1.56 -1.91 2.28
N LYS A 37 0.29 -2.26 2.56
CA LYS A 37 -0.58 -3.00 1.63
C LYS A 37 -0.68 -2.32 0.25
N THR A 38 -1.04 -1.05 0.23
CA THR A 38 -1.13 -0.24 -1.00
C THR A 38 0.25 -0.05 -1.67
N GLN A 39 1.32 0.04 -0.87
CA GLN A 39 2.67 0.18 -1.40
C GLN A 39 3.12 -1.08 -2.15
N LEU A 40 2.80 -2.27 -1.61
CA LEU A 40 3.09 -3.53 -2.32
C LEU A 40 2.35 -3.60 -3.66
N ALA A 41 1.09 -3.18 -3.73
CA ALA A 41 0.34 -3.14 -4.98
C ALA A 41 1.00 -2.21 -6.03
N LYS A 42 1.52 -1.03 -5.59
CA LYS A 42 2.27 -0.12 -6.47
C LYS A 42 3.56 -0.75 -6.99
N VAL A 43 4.32 -1.39 -6.12
CA VAL A 43 5.56 -2.08 -6.50
C VAL A 43 5.28 -3.21 -7.48
N LEU A 44 4.20 -3.97 -7.26
CA LEU A 44 3.79 -5.03 -8.19
C LEU A 44 3.41 -4.48 -9.56
N ALA A 45 2.67 -3.37 -9.63
CA ALA A 45 2.32 -2.73 -10.90
C ALA A 45 3.58 -2.30 -11.67
N GLN A 46 4.53 -1.64 -10.99
CA GLN A 46 5.80 -1.24 -11.57
C GLN A 46 6.64 -2.44 -12.05
N TYR A 47 6.69 -3.51 -11.25
CA TYR A 47 7.53 -4.67 -11.55
C TYR A 47 6.98 -5.52 -12.70
N LEU A 48 5.65 -5.64 -12.80
CA LEU A 48 4.99 -6.54 -13.76
C LEU A 48 4.67 -5.85 -15.08
N PHE A 49 4.40 -4.57 -15.06
CA PHE A 49 3.89 -3.81 -16.19
C PHE A 49 4.74 -2.57 -16.53
N ASP A 50 5.94 -2.47 -15.94
CA ASP A 50 6.98 -1.46 -16.20
C ASP A 50 6.58 0.00 -15.94
N THR A 51 5.39 0.24 -15.38
CA THR A 51 4.92 1.59 -15.05
C THR A 51 4.05 1.60 -13.79
N PRO A 52 4.26 2.57 -12.88
CA PRO A 52 3.39 2.75 -11.71
C PRO A 52 1.96 3.14 -12.10
N ASP A 53 1.76 3.69 -13.30
CA ASP A 53 0.45 4.05 -13.85
C ASP A 53 -0.41 2.83 -14.20
N SER A 54 0.16 1.63 -14.19
CA SER A 54 -0.58 0.37 -14.31
C SER A 54 -1.30 -0.03 -13.03
N LEU A 55 -1.25 0.78 -11.98
CA LEU A 55 -2.08 0.62 -10.80
C LEU A 55 -3.41 1.37 -10.97
N ILE A 56 -4.50 0.61 -11.02
CA ILE A 56 -5.87 1.13 -10.97
C ILE A 56 -6.35 1.01 -9.52
N ARG A 57 -6.40 2.13 -8.80
CA ARG A 57 -6.88 2.16 -7.42
C ARG A 57 -8.31 2.69 -7.35
N ILE A 58 -9.15 1.98 -6.60
CA ILE A 58 -10.53 2.35 -6.30
C ILE A 58 -10.72 2.18 -4.79
N ASP A 59 -11.19 3.24 -4.13
CA ASP A 59 -11.51 3.24 -2.70
C ASP A 59 -12.95 2.80 -2.51
N MET A 60 -13.16 1.67 -1.85
CA MET A 60 -14.48 1.09 -1.65
C MET A 60 -15.31 1.88 -0.64
N SER A 61 -14.74 2.79 0.12
CA SER A 61 -15.49 3.72 0.97
C SER A 61 -16.39 4.68 0.17
N GLU A 62 -16.08 4.90 -1.11
CA GLU A 62 -16.92 5.67 -2.03
C GLU A 62 -18.12 4.86 -2.58
N TYR A 63 -18.17 3.55 -2.31
CA TYR A 63 -19.16 2.59 -2.83
C TYR A 63 -19.94 1.89 -1.72
N MET A 64 -20.18 2.58 -0.62
CA MET A 64 -20.96 2.09 0.53
C MET A 64 -22.47 2.06 0.23
N GLU A 65 -22.93 2.98 -0.62
CA GLU A 65 -24.35 3.13 -0.95
C GLU A 65 -24.70 2.44 -2.27
N LYS A 66 -25.90 1.86 -2.36
CA LYS A 66 -26.36 1.10 -3.51
C LYS A 66 -26.26 1.88 -4.84
N PHE A 67 -26.64 3.15 -4.85
CA PHE A 67 -26.56 3.97 -6.06
C PHE A 67 -25.12 4.22 -6.53
N ALA A 68 -24.15 4.17 -5.62
CA ALA A 68 -22.74 4.34 -5.98
C ALA A 68 -22.19 3.13 -6.74
N VAL A 69 -22.76 1.93 -6.55
CA VAL A 69 -22.29 0.69 -7.17
C VAL A 69 -22.34 0.77 -8.71
N SER A 70 -23.37 1.39 -9.26
CA SER A 70 -23.49 1.58 -10.71
C SER A 70 -22.35 2.39 -11.31
N ARG A 71 -21.68 3.24 -10.54
CA ARG A 71 -20.50 3.98 -11.02
C ARG A 71 -19.29 3.10 -11.31
N LEU A 72 -19.24 1.86 -10.79
CA LEU A 72 -18.14 0.92 -11.10
C LEU A 72 -18.20 0.43 -12.54
N VAL A 73 -19.39 0.07 -13.01
CA VAL A 73 -19.62 -0.50 -14.35
C VAL A 73 -20.29 0.47 -15.33
N GLY A 74 -20.72 1.63 -14.82
CA GLY A 74 -21.44 2.67 -15.56
C GLY A 74 -22.92 2.76 -15.17
N ALA A 75 -23.47 3.97 -15.27
CA ALA A 75 -24.87 4.23 -15.00
C ALA A 75 -25.76 3.72 -16.14
N PRO A 76 -26.99 3.25 -15.85
CA PRO A 76 -27.96 2.88 -16.90
C PRO A 76 -28.34 4.08 -17.79
N PRO A 77 -28.84 3.83 -19.00
CA PRO A 77 -29.32 4.90 -19.89
C PRO A 77 -30.33 5.81 -19.19
N GLY A 78 -30.17 7.13 -19.35
CA GLY A 78 -31.01 8.14 -18.75
C GLY A 78 -30.64 8.58 -17.34
N TYR A 79 -29.62 8.02 -16.73
CA TYR A 79 -29.08 8.46 -15.44
C TYR A 79 -27.87 9.35 -15.62
N VAL A 80 -27.63 10.25 -14.65
CA VAL A 80 -26.45 11.12 -14.61
C VAL A 80 -25.19 10.26 -14.56
N GLY A 81 -24.19 10.59 -15.43
CA GLY A 81 -22.95 9.82 -15.53
C GLY A 81 -22.98 8.66 -16.52
N TYR A 82 -24.05 8.46 -17.29
CA TYR A 82 -24.13 7.41 -18.31
C TYR A 82 -23.01 7.53 -19.38
N GLU A 83 -22.74 8.74 -19.85
CA GLU A 83 -21.71 9.01 -20.87
C GLU A 83 -20.27 8.85 -20.35
N GLU A 84 -20.06 8.96 -19.05
CA GLU A 84 -18.72 8.85 -18.43
C GLU A 84 -18.22 7.40 -18.37
N GLY A 85 -19.14 6.42 -18.52
CA GLY A 85 -18.83 5.00 -18.35
C GLY A 85 -18.52 4.62 -16.90
N GLY A 86 -18.19 3.35 -16.65
CA GLY A 86 -17.87 2.84 -15.33
C GLY A 86 -16.44 3.18 -14.89
N GLN A 87 -16.27 3.64 -13.69
CA GLN A 87 -14.94 4.00 -13.17
C GLN A 87 -13.95 2.83 -13.15
N LEU A 88 -14.43 1.62 -12.88
CA LEU A 88 -13.60 0.42 -12.95
C LEU A 88 -13.42 -0.05 -14.41
N THR A 89 -14.52 -0.22 -15.11
CA THR A 89 -14.53 -0.79 -16.48
C THR A 89 -13.77 0.09 -17.46
N GLU A 90 -13.94 1.42 -17.45
CA GLU A 90 -13.21 2.33 -18.34
C GLU A 90 -11.70 2.36 -18.03
N LYS A 91 -11.30 2.35 -16.77
CA LYS A 91 -9.88 2.32 -16.42
C LYS A 91 -9.20 1.04 -16.89
N VAL A 92 -9.85 -0.13 -16.72
CA VAL A 92 -9.30 -1.41 -17.16
C VAL A 92 -9.34 -1.53 -18.70
N ARG A 93 -10.39 -1.05 -19.35
CA ARG A 93 -10.47 -1.02 -20.82
C ARG A 93 -9.30 -0.25 -21.43
N ARG A 94 -8.92 0.87 -20.80
CA ARG A 94 -7.76 1.68 -21.24
C ARG A 94 -6.42 1.06 -20.88
N LYS A 95 -6.36 0.28 -19.80
CA LYS A 95 -5.15 -0.36 -19.26
C LYS A 95 -5.43 -1.83 -18.92
N PRO A 96 -5.55 -2.71 -19.94
CA PRO A 96 -5.91 -4.12 -19.74
C PRO A 96 -4.84 -4.92 -18.98
N TYR A 97 -3.60 -4.47 -19.02
CA TYR A 97 -2.48 -5.03 -18.24
C TYR A 97 -2.24 -4.15 -17.02
N SER A 98 -2.87 -4.48 -15.92
CA SER A 98 -2.86 -3.62 -14.72
C SER A 98 -3.02 -4.42 -13.42
N VAL A 99 -2.64 -3.77 -12.33
CA VAL A 99 -3.03 -4.19 -10.97
C VAL A 99 -4.26 -3.38 -10.60
N VAL A 100 -5.36 -4.07 -10.34
CA VAL A 100 -6.61 -3.49 -9.84
C VAL A 100 -6.60 -3.60 -8.32
N LEU A 101 -6.51 -2.47 -7.64
CA LEU A 101 -6.52 -2.38 -6.19
C LEU A 101 -7.87 -1.82 -5.70
N LEU A 102 -8.63 -2.66 -5.02
CA LEU A 102 -9.87 -2.30 -4.34
C LEU A 102 -9.55 -2.09 -2.85
N ASP A 103 -9.44 -0.83 -2.45
CA ASP A 103 -9.01 -0.47 -1.08
C ASP A 103 -10.21 -0.48 -0.13
N GLU A 104 -10.03 -1.01 1.09
CA GLU A 104 -11.06 -1.10 2.15
C GLU A 104 -12.32 -1.86 1.72
N ILE A 105 -12.14 -3.06 1.14
CA ILE A 105 -13.22 -3.87 0.56
C ILE A 105 -14.36 -4.18 1.52
N GLU A 106 -14.11 -4.23 2.83
CA GLU A 106 -15.13 -4.44 3.85
C GLU A 106 -16.16 -3.32 3.95
N LYS A 107 -15.89 -2.16 3.38
CA LYS A 107 -16.81 -1.02 3.36
C LYS A 107 -17.76 -1.04 2.17
N ALA A 108 -17.48 -1.87 1.17
CA ALA A 108 -18.27 -1.92 -0.05
C ALA A 108 -19.72 -2.38 0.21
N HIS A 109 -20.66 -1.79 -0.52
CA HIS A 109 -22.03 -2.28 -0.55
C HIS A 109 -22.08 -3.75 -1.00
N PRO A 110 -23.01 -4.59 -0.49
CA PRO A 110 -23.12 -6.00 -0.89
C PRO A 110 -23.20 -6.24 -2.40
N ASP A 111 -23.83 -5.35 -3.16
CA ASP A 111 -23.94 -5.48 -4.61
C ASP A 111 -22.58 -5.39 -5.34
N VAL A 112 -21.55 -4.78 -4.73
CA VAL A 112 -20.19 -4.78 -5.26
C VAL A 112 -19.64 -6.20 -5.35
N PHE A 113 -19.94 -7.04 -4.35
CA PHE A 113 -19.46 -8.42 -4.33
C PHE A 113 -20.05 -9.26 -5.47
N ASN A 114 -21.27 -8.97 -5.92
CA ASN A 114 -21.87 -9.62 -7.10
C ASN A 114 -21.07 -9.29 -8.37
N ILE A 115 -20.65 -8.03 -8.53
CA ILE A 115 -19.77 -7.60 -9.63
C ILE A 115 -18.42 -8.32 -9.55
N LEU A 116 -17.83 -8.39 -8.34
CA LEU A 116 -16.56 -9.07 -8.13
C LEU A 116 -16.63 -10.57 -8.38
N LEU A 117 -17.70 -11.23 -8.00
CA LEU A 117 -17.92 -12.65 -8.29
C LEU A 117 -17.88 -12.90 -9.81
N GLN A 118 -18.61 -12.10 -10.59
CA GLN A 118 -18.56 -12.20 -12.06
C GLN A 118 -17.15 -11.97 -12.60
N LEU A 119 -16.46 -10.93 -12.12
CA LEU A 119 -15.10 -10.62 -12.54
C LEU A 119 -14.12 -11.76 -12.23
N LEU A 120 -14.25 -12.38 -11.06
CA LEU A 120 -13.35 -13.43 -10.60
C LEU A 120 -13.63 -14.78 -11.30
N ASP A 121 -14.86 -15.06 -11.71
CA ASP A 121 -15.24 -16.29 -12.40
C ASP A 121 -15.01 -16.20 -13.92
N ASP A 122 -15.51 -15.13 -14.54
CA ASP A 122 -15.54 -14.97 -16.00
C ASP A 122 -14.35 -14.16 -16.54
N GLY A 123 -13.57 -13.50 -15.66
CA GLY A 123 -12.49 -12.60 -16.03
C GLY A 123 -12.94 -11.43 -16.89
N GLN A 124 -14.22 -11.07 -16.84
CA GLN A 124 -14.79 -9.98 -17.63
C GLN A 124 -16.00 -9.35 -16.93
N LEU A 125 -16.24 -8.09 -17.25
CA LEU A 125 -17.46 -7.37 -16.84
C LEU A 125 -18.11 -6.75 -18.07
N THR A 126 -19.44 -6.69 -18.06
CA THR A 126 -20.19 -5.93 -19.07
C THR A 126 -20.50 -4.55 -18.50
N ASP A 127 -20.08 -3.49 -19.21
CA ASP A 127 -20.38 -2.12 -18.82
C ASP A 127 -21.81 -1.70 -19.19
N SER A 128 -22.19 -0.50 -18.77
CA SER A 128 -23.53 0.07 -19.06
C SER A 128 -23.82 0.28 -20.56
N LEU A 129 -22.77 0.31 -21.39
CA LEU A 129 -22.89 0.44 -22.85
C LEU A 129 -22.94 -0.93 -23.55
N GLY A 130 -23.03 -2.04 -22.80
CA GLY A 130 -23.03 -3.40 -23.33
C GLY A 130 -21.65 -3.91 -23.80
N ARG A 131 -20.57 -3.17 -23.52
CA ARG A 131 -19.22 -3.58 -23.90
C ARG A 131 -18.66 -4.57 -22.88
N ARG A 132 -18.04 -5.64 -23.36
CA ARG A 132 -17.30 -6.58 -22.51
C ARG A 132 -15.91 -6.05 -22.25
N VAL A 133 -15.58 -5.86 -20.98
CA VAL A 133 -14.26 -5.41 -20.51
C VAL A 133 -13.50 -6.59 -19.93
N ASP A 134 -12.33 -6.85 -20.48
CA ASP A 134 -11.49 -8.01 -20.15
C ASP A 134 -10.56 -7.70 -18.96
N PHE A 135 -10.61 -8.55 -17.93
CA PHE A 135 -9.78 -8.53 -16.73
C PHE A 135 -8.78 -9.68 -16.67
N LYS A 136 -8.69 -10.52 -17.70
CA LYS A 136 -7.86 -11.73 -17.69
C LYS A 136 -6.36 -11.45 -17.57
N ASN A 137 -5.92 -10.26 -17.94
CA ASN A 137 -4.54 -9.81 -17.82
C ASN A 137 -4.32 -8.87 -16.62
N THR A 138 -5.26 -8.86 -15.67
CA THR A 138 -5.13 -8.06 -14.45
C THR A 138 -4.77 -8.93 -13.25
N ILE A 139 -4.17 -8.31 -12.24
CA ILE A 139 -4.08 -8.85 -10.89
C ILE A 139 -5.05 -8.06 -10.04
N VAL A 140 -5.97 -8.73 -9.37
CA VAL A 140 -6.96 -8.12 -8.49
C VAL A 140 -6.47 -8.22 -7.05
N ILE A 141 -6.31 -7.09 -6.40
CA ILE A 141 -5.89 -6.98 -5.00
C ILE A 141 -6.98 -6.23 -4.24
N MET A 142 -7.45 -6.82 -3.17
CA MET A 142 -8.40 -6.21 -2.25
C MET A 142 -7.71 -5.98 -0.92
N THR A 143 -7.77 -4.79 -0.36
CA THR A 143 -7.22 -4.55 0.98
C THR A 143 -8.31 -4.54 2.02
N SER A 144 -8.00 -5.00 3.22
CA SER A 144 -8.90 -4.94 4.37
C SER A 144 -8.14 -4.79 5.68
N ASN A 145 -8.77 -4.16 6.65
CA ASN A 145 -8.26 -4.05 8.01
C ASN A 145 -9.01 -4.94 9.01
N ILE A 146 -9.89 -5.81 8.52
CA ILE A 146 -10.64 -6.77 9.33
C ILE A 146 -9.68 -7.66 10.13
N GLY A 147 -10.03 -7.94 11.38
CA GLY A 147 -9.21 -8.76 12.28
C GLY A 147 -7.97 -8.06 12.84
N SER A 148 -7.66 -6.83 12.38
CA SER A 148 -6.46 -6.11 12.82
C SER A 148 -6.45 -5.76 14.30
N ARG A 149 -7.62 -5.50 14.90
CA ARG A 149 -7.74 -5.23 16.35
C ARG A 149 -7.40 -6.47 17.15
N GLN A 150 -7.99 -7.61 16.79
CA GLN A 150 -7.75 -8.89 17.46
C GLN A 150 -6.28 -9.32 17.33
N LEU A 151 -5.64 -9.08 16.17
CA LEU A 151 -4.22 -9.36 15.98
C LEU A 151 -3.31 -8.42 16.79
N LYS A 152 -3.71 -7.15 16.99
CA LYS A 152 -2.96 -6.19 17.84
C LYS A 152 -3.03 -6.54 19.32
N ASP A 153 -4.19 -6.94 19.80
CA ASP A 153 -4.39 -7.31 21.20
C ASP A 153 -3.59 -8.57 21.55
N PHE A 154 -3.40 -9.45 20.57
CA PHE A 154 -2.58 -10.64 20.71
C PHE A 154 -1.07 -10.33 20.75
N GLY A 155 -0.59 -9.41 19.91
CA GLY A 155 0.81 -8.96 19.90
C GLY A 155 1.24 -8.14 21.13
N ARG A 156 0.29 -7.68 21.93
CA ARG A 156 0.52 -6.93 23.17
C ARG A 156 0.45 -7.80 24.42
N GLY A 157 0.62 -9.12 24.32
CA GLY A 157 0.56 -10.10 25.42
C GLY A 157 0.52 -9.46 26.79
N ILE A 158 -0.69 -9.27 27.34
CA ILE A 158 -0.87 -9.01 28.77
C ILE A 158 -0.44 -10.29 29.48
N GLY A 159 0.80 -10.25 29.96
CA GLY A 159 1.45 -11.18 30.85
C GLY A 159 0.77 -12.54 31.01
N PHE A 160 1.30 -13.56 30.32
CA PHE A 160 1.42 -14.91 30.85
C PHE A 160 2.31 -15.73 29.90
N MET A 161 3.47 -16.13 30.42
CA MET A 161 4.38 -17.23 30.02
C MET A 161 4.73 -17.40 28.53
N ALA A 162 6.02 -17.52 28.28
CA ALA A 162 6.62 -18.05 27.08
C ALA A 162 5.97 -19.40 26.69
N ALA A 163 4.93 -19.33 25.87
CA ALA A 163 4.31 -20.49 25.25
C ALA A 163 4.76 -20.53 23.79
N ASP A 164 5.10 -21.71 23.33
CA ASP A 164 5.66 -22.09 22.04
C ASP A 164 5.21 -21.23 20.86
N LYS A 165 6.18 -20.68 20.12
CA LYS A 165 5.99 -19.89 18.88
C LYS A 165 5.16 -20.60 17.78
N THR A 166 4.93 -21.90 17.90
CA THR A 166 4.09 -22.69 16.99
C THR A 166 2.61 -22.51 17.25
N ASN A 167 2.18 -22.39 18.52
CA ASN A 167 0.79 -22.13 18.88
C ASN A 167 0.30 -20.73 18.51
N ASP A 168 1.19 -19.73 18.50
CA ASP A 168 0.86 -18.34 18.17
C ASP A 168 0.48 -18.16 16.69
N ASN A 169 1.15 -18.85 15.78
CA ASN A 169 0.86 -18.79 14.35
C ASN A 169 -0.49 -19.44 13.97
N ASP A 170 -0.84 -20.54 14.62
CA ASP A 170 -2.10 -21.24 14.32
C ASP A 170 -3.30 -20.49 14.92
N TYR A 171 -3.13 -19.88 16.07
CA TYR A 171 -4.15 -19.01 16.65
C TYR A 171 -4.36 -17.76 15.79
N ALA A 172 -3.31 -17.06 15.40
CA ALA A 172 -3.41 -15.89 14.52
C ALA A 172 -4.11 -16.24 13.19
N LYS A 173 -3.80 -17.39 12.60
CA LYS A 173 -4.51 -17.90 11.41
C LYS A 173 -5.99 -18.15 11.69
N SER A 174 -6.34 -18.75 12.83
CA SER A 174 -7.73 -19.02 13.19
C SER A 174 -8.54 -17.74 13.38
N VAL A 175 -7.96 -16.71 14.02
CA VAL A 175 -8.57 -15.39 14.19
C VAL A 175 -8.83 -14.73 12.83
N VAL A 176 -7.83 -14.75 11.95
CA VAL A 176 -7.95 -14.21 10.59
C VAL A 176 -9.05 -14.95 9.81
N GLN A 177 -9.06 -16.26 9.83
CA GLN A 177 -10.08 -17.06 9.14
C GLN A 177 -11.49 -16.81 9.68
N LYS A 178 -11.64 -16.68 11.00
CA LYS A 178 -12.93 -16.35 11.60
C LYS A 178 -13.40 -14.97 11.20
N ALA A 179 -12.51 -13.99 11.21
CA ALA A 179 -12.81 -12.61 10.80
C ALA A 179 -13.22 -12.54 9.32
N LEU A 180 -12.53 -13.25 8.44
CA LEU A 180 -12.86 -13.33 7.01
C LEU A 180 -14.24 -13.97 6.79
N LYS A 181 -14.51 -15.11 7.42
CA LYS A 181 -15.82 -15.80 7.31
C LYS A 181 -16.98 -15.00 7.86
N SER A 182 -16.72 -14.11 8.81
CA SER A 182 -17.72 -13.20 9.36
C SER A 182 -18.04 -12.02 8.43
N ALA A 183 -17.05 -11.59 7.64
CA ALA A 183 -17.13 -10.39 6.82
C ALA A 183 -17.50 -10.67 5.35
N PHE A 184 -17.14 -11.84 4.84
CA PHE A 184 -17.31 -12.21 3.44
C PHE A 184 -18.04 -13.54 3.29
N SER A 185 -18.83 -13.66 2.23
CA SER A 185 -19.52 -14.92 1.94
C SER A 185 -18.51 -16.04 1.60
N PRO A 186 -18.83 -17.29 1.94
CA PRO A 186 -17.99 -18.45 1.56
C PRO A 186 -17.79 -18.53 0.04
N GLU A 187 -18.80 -18.18 -0.73
CA GLU A 187 -18.75 -18.14 -2.18
C GLU A 187 -17.66 -17.20 -2.69
N PHE A 188 -17.61 -15.97 -2.15
CA PHE A 188 -16.58 -14.98 -2.50
C PHE A 188 -15.18 -15.44 -2.10
N LEU A 189 -15.02 -15.95 -0.86
CA LEU A 189 -13.72 -16.41 -0.38
C LEU A 189 -13.15 -17.59 -1.18
N ASN A 190 -13.99 -18.47 -1.72
CA ASN A 190 -13.58 -19.60 -2.54
C ASN A 190 -13.04 -19.20 -3.92
N ARG A 191 -13.31 -17.97 -4.37
CA ARG A 191 -12.81 -17.43 -5.65
C ARG A 191 -11.50 -16.67 -5.51
N ILE A 192 -11.09 -16.38 -4.30
CA ILE A 192 -9.83 -15.72 -4.00
C ILE A 192 -8.70 -16.75 -4.01
N ASP A 193 -7.62 -16.46 -4.74
CA ASP A 193 -6.47 -17.37 -4.83
C ASP A 193 -5.73 -17.49 -3.50
N ASP A 194 -5.54 -16.36 -2.78
CA ASP A 194 -4.90 -16.39 -1.47
C ASP A 194 -5.18 -15.15 -0.63
N VAL A 195 -5.03 -15.31 0.68
CA VAL A 195 -5.07 -14.24 1.67
C VAL A 195 -3.67 -13.98 2.22
N ILE A 196 -3.24 -12.74 2.10
CA ILE A 196 -1.92 -12.30 2.52
C ILE A 196 -2.05 -11.42 3.76
N VAL A 197 -1.52 -11.93 4.87
CA VAL A 197 -1.57 -11.23 6.16
C VAL A 197 -0.33 -10.36 6.31
N PHE A 198 -0.54 -9.07 6.55
CA PHE A 198 0.48 -8.09 6.89
C PHE A 198 0.53 -7.92 8.40
N ASN A 199 1.68 -8.17 8.98
CA ASN A 199 1.92 -7.96 10.40
C ASN A 199 2.06 -6.47 10.72
N PRO A 200 1.80 -6.06 11.97
CA PRO A 200 2.20 -4.74 12.45
C PRO A 200 3.71 -4.52 12.23
N LEU A 201 4.08 -3.29 11.90
CA LEU A 201 5.50 -2.95 11.69
C LEU A 201 6.24 -2.91 13.02
N SER A 202 7.43 -3.50 13.05
CA SER A 202 8.39 -3.37 14.14
C SER A 202 9.17 -2.05 14.04
N LYS A 203 9.90 -1.70 15.09
CA LYS A 203 10.77 -0.52 15.08
C LYS A 203 11.86 -0.64 14.00
N GLU A 204 12.43 -1.82 13.82
CA GLU A 204 13.41 -2.11 12.77
C GLU A 204 12.82 -1.95 11.36
N ASP A 205 11.55 -2.32 11.17
CA ASP A 205 10.87 -2.13 9.89
C ASP A 205 10.68 -0.64 9.58
N ILE A 206 10.35 0.17 10.60
CA ILE A 206 10.24 1.63 10.45
C ILE A 206 11.58 2.25 10.06
N HIS A 207 12.68 1.82 10.68
CA HIS A 207 14.03 2.29 10.28
C HIS A 207 14.33 2.00 8.82
N LYS A 208 14.01 0.80 8.33
CA LYS A 208 14.18 0.45 6.90
C LYS A 208 13.29 1.31 5.98
N ILE A 209 12.07 1.62 6.42
CA ILE A 209 11.16 2.49 5.67
C ILE A 209 11.71 3.91 5.62
N ILE A 210 12.27 4.43 6.71
CA ILE A 210 12.94 5.73 6.74
C ILE A 210 14.08 5.77 5.72
N ASP A 211 14.93 4.75 5.68
CA ASP A 211 16.04 4.68 4.72
C ASP A 211 15.54 4.72 3.26
N ILE A 212 14.41 4.08 2.97
CA ILE A 212 13.78 4.10 1.64
C ILE A 212 13.23 5.50 1.31
N GLU A 213 12.52 6.13 2.23
CA GLU A 213 11.94 7.46 2.03
C GLU A 213 13.04 8.53 1.91
N LEU A 214 14.08 8.43 2.73
CA LEU A 214 15.24 9.33 2.67
C LEU A 214 15.99 9.21 1.34
N LYS A 215 16.10 8.03 0.72
CA LYS A 215 16.73 7.90 -0.61
C LYS A 215 16.10 8.80 -1.66
N GLY A 216 14.78 8.94 -1.65
CA GLY A 216 14.07 9.84 -2.55
C GLY A 216 14.40 11.31 -2.30
N LEU A 217 14.49 11.72 -1.03
CA LEU A 217 14.89 13.07 -0.64
C LEU A 217 16.36 13.36 -1.00
N LEU A 218 17.26 12.44 -0.66
CA LEU A 218 18.69 12.55 -0.99
C LEU A 218 18.93 12.72 -2.48
N LYS A 219 18.18 12.01 -3.33
CA LYS A 219 18.26 12.16 -4.77
C LYS A 219 17.83 13.56 -5.21
N ARG A 220 16.69 14.07 -4.74
CA ARG A 220 16.20 15.43 -5.09
C ARG A 220 17.18 16.52 -4.67
N VAL A 221 17.74 16.42 -3.48
CA VAL A 221 18.72 17.39 -2.98
C VAL A 221 20.06 17.26 -3.72
N GLY A 222 20.45 16.03 -4.12
CA GLY A 222 21.59 15.81 -5.01
C GLY A 222 21.45 16.46 -6.38
N GLU A 223 20.24 16.48 -6.95
CA GLU A 223 19.92 17.18 -8.20
C GLU A 223 20.05 18.71 -8.06
N LEU A 224 19.93 19.25 -6.85
CA LEU A 224 20.18 20.66 -6.52
C LEU A 224 21.69 20.94 -6.27
N GLY A 225 22.56 19.94 -6.39
CA GLY A 225 23.99 20.09 -6.21
C GLY A 225 24.48 19.94 -4.76
N TYR A 226 23.66 19.47 -3.83
CA TYR A 226 24.03 19.26 -2.43
C TYR A 226 24.08 17.81 -2.03
N HIS A 227 24.93 17.47 -1.05
CA HIS A 227 24.96 16.17 -0.42
C HIS A 227 24.38 16.25 0.99
N ILE A 228 23.64 15.21 1.41
CA ILE A 228 23.08 15.12 2.76
C ILE A 228 23.60 13.88 3.45
N GLN A 229 24.00 14.03 4.71
CA GLN A 229 24.29 12.94 5.62
C GLN A 229 23.38 13.04 6.83
N VAL A 230 22.60 12.01 7.08
CA VAL A 230 21.65 11.94 8.20
C VAL A 230 22.21 11.01 9.26
N SER A 231 22.38 11.51 10.48
CA SER A 231 22.88 10.72 11.62
C SER A 231 21.86 9.65 12.04
N ASP A 232 22.32 8.61 12.72
CA ASP A 232 21.43 7.60 13.29
C ASP A 232 20.51 8.18 14.37
N ALA A 233 20.99 9.20 15.12
CA ALA A 233 20.17 9.93 16.08
C ALA A 233 19.03 10.69 15.39
N ALA A 234 19.27 11.28 14.23
CA ALA A 234 18.23 11.95 13.43
C ALA A 234 17.21 10.95 12.86
N LYS A 235 17.65 9.77 12.43
CA LYS A 235 16.75 8.69 11.99
C LYS A 235 15.89 8.16 13.14
N GLU A 236 16.48 8.00 14.34
CA GLU A 236 15.73 7.59 15.53
C GLU A 236 14.66 8.63 15.90
N PHE A 237 15.00 9.90 15.87
CA PHE A 237 14.05 10.99 16.08
C PHE A 237 12.88 10.94 15.06
N LEU A 238 13.19 10.75 13.77
CA LEU A 238 12.15 10.59 12.75
C LEU A 238 11.30 9.34 12.97
N THR A 239 11.89 8.26 13.49
CA THR A 239 11.17 7.04 13.86
C THR A 239 10.15 7.34 14.96
N GLU A 240 10.56 8.02 16.02
CA GLU A 240 9.68 8.36 17.13
C GLU A 240 8.55 9.30 16.72
N LYS A 241 8.82 10.31 15.89
CA LYS A 241 7.82 11.27 15.41
C LYS A 241 6.93 10.73 14.30
N GLY A 242 7.43 9.78 13.53
CA GLY A 242 6.76 9.25 12.32
C GLY A 242 6.06 7.91 12.51
N TYR A 243 6.18 7.27 13.66
CA TYR A 243 5.50 6.02 13.97
C TYR A 243 4.32 6.25 14.89
N ASP A 244 3.19 5.70 14.53
CA ASP A 244 1.99 5.66 15.35
C ASP A 244 1.46 4.22 15.44
N PRO A 245 1.23 3.67 16.65
CA PRO A 245 0.72 2.30 16.81
C PRO A 245 -0.62 2.04 16.11
N GLN A 246 -1.42 3.09 15.88
CA GLN A 246 -2.72 3.01 15.23
C GLN A 246 -2.63 3.16 13.71
N TYR A 247 -1.76 4.06 13.24
CA TYR A 247 -1.63 4.43 11.82
C TYR A 247 -0.37 3.88 11.16
N GLY A 248 0.48 3.14 11.89
CA GLY A 248 1.71 2.53 11.38
C GLY A 248 2.71 3.56 10.88
N ALA A 249 3.27 3.35 9.69
CA ALA A 249 4.22 4.26 9.05
C ALA A 249 3.55 5.41 8.27
N ARG A 250 2.23 5.54 8.28
CA ARG A 250 1.52 6.59 7.52
C ARG A 250 1.95 8.02 7.91
N PRO A 251 2.18 8.34 9.21
CA PRO A 251 2.65 9.66 9.61
C PRO A 251 4.10 9.97 9.22
N LEU A 252 4.90 8.95 8.86
CA LEU A 252 6.34 9.10 8.63
C LEU A 252 6.70 10.12 7.54
N LYS A 253 5.95 10.13 6.44
CA LYS A 253 6.18 11.11 5.37
C LYS A 253 5.97 12.55 5.85
N ARG A 254 4.96 12.78 6.68
CA ARG A 254 4.70 14.08 7.28
C ARG A 254 5.78 14.47 8.29
N ALA A 255 6.30 13.50 9.05
CA ALA A 255 7.40 13.73 9.97
C ALA A 255 8.68 14.10 9.22
N ILE A 256 9.03 13.39 8.15
CA ILE A 256 10.17 13.72 7.28
C ILE A 256 10.00 15.12 6.70
N GLN A 257 8.83 15.45 6.14
CA GLN A 257 8.57 16.77 5.61
C GLN A 257 8.74 17.85 6.66
N LYS A 258 8.03 17.75 7.77
CA LYS A 258 7.98 18.77 8.83
C LYS A 258 9.32 18.98 9.54
N TYR A 259 10.03 17.89 9.84
CA TYR A 259 11.22 17.97 10.69
C TYR A 259 12.53 17.99 9.90
N LEU A 260 12.52 17.51 8.65
CA LEU A 260 13.72 17.43 7.84
C LEU A 260 13.66 18.29 6.58
N GLU A 261 12.61 18.15 5.74
CA GLU A 261 12.55 18.90 4.47
C GLU A 261 12.41 20.42 4.73
N ASP A 262 11.59 20.82 5.71
CA ASP A 262 11.42 22.24 6.06
C ASP A 262 12.73 22.86 6.57
N GLU A 263 13.47 22.18 7.44
CA GLU A 263 14.78 22.63 7.94
C GLU A 263 15.84 22.70 6.81
N LEU A 264 15.86 21.70 5.93
CA LEU A 264 16.75 21.71 4.76
C LEU A 264 16.44 22.87 3.82
N ALA A 265 15.15 23.14 3.58
CA ALA A 265 14.72 24.24 2.72
C ALA A 265 15.17 25.59 3.27
N GLU A 266 15.05 25.81 4.58
CA GLU A 266 15.54 27.07 5.19
C GLU A 266 17.05 27.25 5.00
N VAL A 267 17.85 26.19 5.18
CA VAL A 267 19.30 26.28 5.04
C VAL A 267 19.70 26.51 3.59
N ILE A 268 19.04 25.85 2.63
CA ILE A 268 19.31 26.02 1.19
C ILE A 268 18.92 27.42 0.71
N ILE A 269 17.77 27.96 1.15
CA ILE A 269 17.28 29.30 0.73
C ILE A 269 18.17 30.42 1.30
N LYS A 270 18.70 30.27 2.50
CA LYS A 270 19.62 31.24 3.10
C LYS A 270 20.93 31.44 2.31
N GLY A 271 21.24 30.51 1.41
CA GLY A 271 22.33 30.65 0.45
C GLY A 271 23.76 30.60 1.04
N ASP A 272 23.91 30.24 2.32
CA ASP A 272 25.22 30.15 3.01
C ASP A 272 26.03 28.91 2.63
N LEU A 273 25.58 28.18 1.61
CA LEU A 273 26.19 26.91 1.20
C LEU A 273 26.96 27.05 -0.10
N PRO A 274 28.23 26.65 -0.16
CA PRO A 274 28.92 26.54 -1.43
C PRO A 274 28.29 25.41 -2.27
N GLU A 275 28.26 25.58 -3.60
CA GLU A 275 27.88 24.51 -4.53
C GLU A 275 28.71 23.25 -4.25
N GLY A 276 28.06 22.08 -4.19
CA GLY A 276 28.71 20.82 -3.82
C GLY A 276 28.89 20.62 -2.31
N GLY A 277 28.37 21.50 -1.46
CA GLY A 277 28.48 21.39 -0.01
C GLY A 277 27.74 20.17 0.57
N THR A 278 28.25 19.66 1.70
CA THR A 278 27.61 18.57 2.44
C THR A 278 26.84 19.13 3.63
N LEU A 279 25.56 18.76 3.72
CA LEU A 279 24.66 19.06 4.82
C LEU A 279 24.64 17.88 5.80
N TYR A 280 24.93 18.16 7.06
CA TYR A 280 24.87 17.16 8.14
C TYR A 280 23.61 17.40 8.95
N VAL A 281 22.77 16.38 9.02
CA VAL A 281 21.53 16.40 9.80
C VAL A 281 21.74 15.60 11.08
N ASP A 282 21.52 16.22 12.21
CA ASP A 282 21.62 15.58 13.52
C ASP A 282 20.42 15.96 14.41
N CYS A 283 20.22 15.21 15.48
CA CYS A 283 19.14 15.44 16.44
C CYS A 283 19.56 16.44 17.52
N ASP A 284 18.79 17.51 17.67
CA ASP A 284 18.87 18.42 18.81
C ASP A 284 17.85 18.01 19.87
N LYS A 285 18.31 17.18 20.81
CA LYS A 285 17.45 16.62 21.87
C LYS A 285 16.90 17.66 22.84
N GLU A 286 17.60 18.77 23.01
CA GLU A 286 17.17 19.84 23.94
C GLU A 286 15.98 20.61 23.37
N ASN A 287 15.94 20.81 22.06
CA ASN A 287 14.90 21.57 21.38
C ASN A 287 13.86 20.69 20.66
N ASP A 288 13.91 19.37 20.82
CA ASP A 288 13.01 18.39 20.16
C ASP A 288 12.86 18.61 18.64
N LYS A 289 14.00 18.85 17.97
CA LYS A 289 14.07 19.11 16.52
C LYS A 289 15.31 18.53 15.88
N LEU A 290 15.31 18.48 14.55
CA LEU A 290 16.51 18.23 13.77
C LEU A 290 17.29 19.52 13.56
N LYS A 291 18.61 19.42 13.49
CA LYS A 291 19.53 20.52 13.23
C LYS A 291 20.36 20.19 11.99
N VAL A 292 20.31 21.10 11.02
CA VAL A 292 21.11 20.99 9.80
C VAL A 292 22.34 21.88 9.93
N LYS A 293 23.52 21.29 9.73
CA LYS A 293 24.80 22.01 9.72
C LYS A 293 25.47 21.86 8.36
N SER A 294 25.99 22.95 7.82
CA SER A 294 26.86 22.92 6.65
C SER A 294 28.31 22.71 7.07
N LYS A 295 29.05 21.83 6.43
CA LYS A 295 30.50 21.77 6.54
C LYS A 295 31.08 22.52 5.35
N LYS A 296 31.76 23.63 5.61
CA LYS A 296 32.66 24.25 4.61
C LYS A 296 33.74 23.20 4.30
N LEU A 297 33.91 22.88 3.03
CA LEU A 297 35.10 22.14 2.60
C LEU A 297 36.33 22.97 3.06
N GLU A 298 37.05 22.45 4.05
CA GLU A 298 38.38 22.96 4.31
C GLU A 298 39.16 22.70 3.03
N ALA A 299 39.52 23.77 2.32
CA ALA A 299 40.44 23.71 1.20
C ALA A 299 41.72 23.08 1.74
N LYS A 300 42.06 21.89 1.26
CA LYS A 300 43.41 21.36 1.43
C LYS A 300 44.33 22.28 0.65
N SER A 301 45.02 23.15 1.39
CA SER A 301 46.22 23.84 0.93
C SER A 301 47.36 22.86 0.66
#